data_9ef493b0378eb267c8016e5f53f624f4
#
_entry.id   9ef493b0378eb267c8016e5f53f624f4
#
_cell.length_a   1.000
_cell.length_b   1.000
_cell.length_c   1.000
_cell.angle_alpha   90.00
_cell.angle_beta   90.00
_cell.angle_gamma   90.00
#
_symmetry.space_group_name_H-M   'P 1'
#
loop_
_entity.id
_entity.type
_entity.pdbx_description
1 polymer ?
#
loop_
_entity_poly.entity_id
_entity_poly.type
_entity_poly.pdbx_seq_one_letter_code
_entity_poly.pdbx_strand_id
1 'polypeptide(L)'
;FSSQLVFTNVGHQHPRIIEAIKKQADILATTAPQHANDIRSIAAQKISSHAESFHNKVFFTNGGADAVENAIRMARIHTNRHKILSHYRSYHGNTAAAISATGDPRRWPNEFAYGHIHFFGPYLYRSAFWATTEEEECKRALEHLENLIILEGPKTIAAIIIESIVGTNGILVPPKGYLEGVRALCDKYGIIWIADEVMAGFARAGKWFAYQHSTAKPDLIVFAKGVNSGYVPLGGVIISDEIAKTFDDRVFPGGLTYMGHPLACAAAVAAIDLMEEEGIIEYAAEIGEKIIGPALHDLAAKHKVIGDIRGKGVFWGMDLVTDRATREPLAPYGGSSPAMNEFAAACKKDGLWPFTHFNRTHVVPPCTISEQELKAGFAIMDNALGAIGKYYTGA
;
A
#
# COMPACT_ATOMS: atom_id res chain seq x y z
N PHE A 1 -9.67 -1.60 -14.29
CA PHE A 1 -9.70 -1.32 -12.83
C PHE A 1 -8.37 -1.62 -12.14
N SER A 2 -7.22 -1.30 -12.79
CA SER A 2 -5.89 -1.58 -12.24
C SER A 2 -5.10 -0.33 -11.83
N SER A 3 -5.45 0.86 -12.35
CA SER A 3 -4.61 2.06 -12.24
C SER A 3 -3.14 1.76 -12.56
N GLN A 4 -2.91 1.01 -13.65
CA GLN A 4 -1.63 0.41 -13.99
C GLN A 4 -1.18 -0.59 -12.88
N LEU A 5 -0.15 -0.26 -12.11
CA LEU A 5 0.24 -0.99 -10.90
C LEU A 5 -0.18 -0.21 -9.63
N VAL A 6 -1.46 0.27 -9.62
CA VAL A 6 -2.08 1.03 -8.53
C VAL A 6 -1.32 2.31 -8.22
N PHE A 7 -0.94 3.06 -9.27
CA PHE A 7 -0.23 4.33 -9.09
C PHE A 7 -0.88 5.54 -9.79
N THR A 8 -1.71 5.35 -10.83
CA THR A 8 -2.36 6.46 -11.54
C THR A 8 -3.56 7.01 -10.78
N ASN A 9 -3.32 7.55 -9.57
CA ASN A 9 -4.38 7.99 -8.68
C ASN A 9 -5.23 9.12 -9.28
N VAL A 10 -4.61 10.05 -9.98
CA VAL A 10 -5.29 11.18 -10.66
C VAL A 10 -5.41 10.99 -12.18
N GLY A 11 -5.26 9.74 -12.66
CA GLY A 11 -5.39 9.42 -14.10
C GLY A 11 -4.15 9.73 -14.92
N HIS A 12 -4.31 9.56 -16.25
CA HIS A 12 -3.27 9.81 -17.24
C HIS A 12 -3.39 11.21 -17.84
N GLN A 13 -2.24 11.79 -18.20
CA GLN A 13 -2.15 13.02 -19.01
C GLN A 13 -2.92 14.23 -18.42
N HIS A 14 -2.98 14.34 -17.10
CA HIS A 14 -3.63 15.48 -16.48
C HIS A 14 -2.87 16.77 -16.84
N PRO A 15 -3.55 17.79 -17.46
CA PRO A 15 -2.87 18.93 -18.05
C PRO A 15 -2.06 19.74 -17.05
N ARG A 16 -2.54 19.90 -15.82
CA ARG A 16 -1.82 20.63 -14.76
C ARG A 16 -0.49 19.99 -14.39
N ILE A 17 -0.44 18.66 -14.31
CA ILE A 17 0.80 17.93 -13.98
C ILE A 17 1.78 18.01 -15.14
N ILE A 18 1.30 17.82 -16.39
CA ILE A 18 2.13 17.95 -17.57
C ILE A 18 2.73 19.36 -17.69
N GLU A 19 1.93 20.39 -17.44
CA GLU A 19 2.40 21.78 -17.49
C GLU A 19 3.42 22.09 -16.38
N ALA A 20 3.19 21.57 -15.14
CA ALA A 20 4.15 21.72 -14.06
C ALA A 20 5.52 21.10 -14.40
N ILE A 21 5.53 19.90 -15.03
CA ILE A 21 6.76 19.24 -15.48
C ILE A 21 7.48 20.09 -16.54
N LYS A 22 6.74 20.60 -17.56
CA LYS A 22 7.32 21.46 -18.60
C LYS A 22 7.93 22.73 -18.02
N LYS A 23 7.17 23.44 -17.20
CA LYS A 23 7.62 24.67 -16.53
C LYS A 23 8.87 24.41 -15.68
N GLN A 24 8.91 23.30 -14.94
CA GLN A 24 10.07 22.96 -14.12
C GLN A 24 11.28 22.60 -14.99
N ALA A 25 11.08 21.98 -16.17
CA ALA A 25 12.16 21.68 -17.09
C ALA A 25 12.82 22.96 -17.66
N ASP A 26 12.03 24.03 -17.86
CA ASP A 26 12.54 25.33 -18.30
C ASP A 26 13.31 26.08 -17.20
N ILE A 27 13.00 25.84 -15.92
CA ILE A 27 13.63 26.51 -14.79
C ILE A 27 14.89 25.76 -14.32
N LEU A 28 14.73 24.48 -13.97
CA LEU A 28 15.80 23.62 -13.45
C LEU A 28 15.37 22.15 -13.64
N ALA A 29 15.85 21.52 -14.70
CA ALA A 29 15.49 20.13 -15.01
C ALA A 29 16.12 19.13 -14.02
N THR A 30 17.37 19.35 -13.61
CA THR A 30 18.11 18.45 -12.71
C THR A 30 19.10 19.22 -11.83
N THR A 31 19.34 18.69 -10.63
CA THR A 31 20.42 19.15 -9.75
C THR A 31 20.85 18.02 -8.82
N ALA A 32 22.05 18.06 -8.30
CA ALA A 32 22.52 17.07 -7.36
C ALA A 32 21.79 17.18 -6.00
N PRO A 33 21.57 16.09 -5.27
CA PRO A 33 20.75 16.07 -4.06
C PRO A 33 21.29 16.95 -2.91
N GLN A 34 22.61 17.21 -2.87
CA GLN A 34 23.21 18.09 -1.87
C GLN A 34 22.94 19.58 -2.11
N HIS A 35 22.47 19.98 -3.29
CA HIS A 35 22.12 21.35 -3.56
C HIS A 35 20.64 21.60 -3.21
N ALA A 36 20.41 22.65 -2.44
CA ALA A 36 19.06 23.08 -2.14
C ALA A 36 18.35 23.60 -3.41
N ASN A 37 17.06 23.32 -3.53
CA ASN A 37 16.19 23.90 -4.55
C ASN A 37 14.78 24.07 -3.96
N ASP A 38 14.05 25.05 -4.48
CA ASP A 38 12.73 25.47 -4.01
C ASP A 38 11.68 24.37 -4.19
N ILE A 39 11.58 23.78 -5.38
CA ILE A 39 10.52 22.83 -5.70
C ILE A 39 10.61 21.56 -4.83
N ARG A 40 11.82 21.11 -4.47
CA ARG A 40 12.00 20.00 -3.55
C ARG A 40 11.56 20.35 -2.13
N SER A 41 11.86 21.59 -1.69
CA SER A 41 11.43 22.07 -0.37
C SER A 41 9.90 22.19 -0.29
N ILE A 42 9.27 22.71 -1.33
CA ILE A 42 7.80 22.82 -1.43
C ILE A 42 7.18 21.40 -1.44
N ALA A 43 7.73 20.47 -2.22
CA ALA A 43 7.26 19.09 -2.25
C ALA A 43 7.37 18.43 -0.87
N ALA A 44 8.50 18.61 -0.17
CA ALA A 44 8.69 18.07 1.18
C ALA A 44 7.66 18.63 2.16
N GLN A 45 7.44 19.93 2.14
CA GLN A 45 6.46 20.60 2.99
C GLN A 45 5.04 20.09 2.73
N LYS A 46 4.62 20.03 1.46
CA LYS A 46 3.28 19.53 1.09
C LYS A 46 3.07 18.06 1.46
N ILE A 47 4.04 17.22 1.22
CA ILE A 47 3.95 15.79 1.57
C ILE A 47 3.83 15.61 3.10
N SER A 48 4.68 16.31 3.87
CA SER A 48 4.68 16.16 5.34
C SER A 48 3.47 16.81 6.01
N SER A 49 2.88 17.87 5.43
CA SER A 49 1.71 18.55 6.02
C SER A 49 0.46 17.68 6.12
N HIS A 50 0.39 16.59 5.37
CA HIS A 50 -0.71 15.61 5.42
C HIS A 50 -0.50 14.48 6.42
N ALA A 51 0.68 14.40 7.03
CA ALA A 51 1.00 13.48 8.12
C ALA A 51 0.75 14.12 9.49
N GLU A 52 1.32 13.56 10.55
CA GLU A 52 1.17 14.10 11.90
C GLU A 52 2.09 15.32 12.11
N SER A 53 1.74 16.20 13.05
CA SER A 53 2.48 17.44 13.32
C SER A 53 3.95 17.25 13.71
N PHE A 54 4.33 16.07 14.14
CA PHE A 54 5.71 15.69 14.47
C PHE A 54 6.46 15.03 13.30
N HIS A 55 5.89 14.97 12.11
CA HIS A 55 6.49 14.45 10.89
C HIS A 55 7.00 15.59 9.99
N ASN A 56 8.11 16.21 10.37
CA ASN A 56 8.60 17.46 9.75
C ASN A 56 9.75 17.28 8.75
N LYS A 57 10.19 16.04 8.49
CA LYS A 57 11.28 15.77 7.56
C LYS A 57 10.86 14.77 6.50
N VAL A 58 11.33 14.97 5.28
CA VAL A 58 11.15 14.06 4.15
C VAL A 58 12.51 13.70 3.56
N PHE A 59 12.78 12.39 3.51
CA PHE A 59 13.91 11.85 2.77
C PHE A 59 13.41 11.28 1.45
N PHE A 60 13.76 11.92 0.34
CA PHE A 60 13.33 11.48 -0.99
C PHE A 60 14.10 10.28 -1.49
N THR A 61 13.47 9.49 -2.35
CA THR A 61 14.04 8.35 -3.08
C THR A 61 13.48 8.30 -4.49
N ASN A 62 13.92 7.32 -5.31
CA ASN A 62 13.42 7.18 -6.67
C ASN A 62 12.18 6.27 -6.77
N GLY A 63 11.82 5.58 -5.68
CA GLY A 63 10.68 4.68 -5.63
C GLY A 63 10.49 4.05 -4.26
N GLY A 64 9.45 3.17 -4.15
CA GLY A 64 9.05 2.57 -2.88
C GLY A 64 10.09 1.60 -2.30
N ALA A 65 10.76 0.80 -3.13
CA ALA A 65 11.78 -0.14 -2.65
C ALA A 65 12.95 0.59 -1.99
N ASP A 66 13.45 1.66 -2.63
CA ASP A 66 14.50 2.50 -2.08
C ASP A 66 14.06 3.19 -0.77
N ALA A 67 12.79 3.60 -0.71
CA ALA A 67 12.23 4.21 0.49
C ALA A 67 12.20 3.21 1.66
N VAL A 68 11.75 1.99 1.43
CA VAL A 68 11.77 0.90 2.43
C VAL A 68 13.18 0.60 2.91
N GLU A 69 14.17 0.49 1.99
CA GLU A 69 15.60 0.29 2.36
C GLU A 69 16.08 1.37 3.32
N ASN A 70 15.78 2.64 3.02
CA ASN A 70 16.25 3.74 3.84
C ASN A 70 15.47 3.85 5.16
N ALA A 71 14.17 3.58 5.19
CA ALA A 71 13.40 3.51 6.43
C ALA A 71 13.92 2.42 7.39
N ILE A 72 14.22 1.22 6.87
CA ILE A 72 14.84 0.13 7.64
C ILE A 72 16.22 0.55 8.19
N ARG A 73 17.03 1.22 7.37
CA ARG A 73 18.33 1.73 7.82
C ARG A 73 18.21 2.79 8.90
N MET A 74 17.26 3.73 8.77
CA MET A 74 16.97 4.74 9.79
C MET A 74 16.59 4.09 11.11
N ALA A 75 15.66 3.13 11.08
CA ALA A 75 15.22 2.41 12.26
C ALA A 75 16.37 1.64 12.95
N ARG A 76 17.19 0.94 12.16
CA ARG A 76 18.39 0.21 12.68
C ARG A 76 19.40 1.13 13.34
N ILE A 77 19.66 2.28 12.73
CA ILE A 77 20.62 3.27 13.24
C ILE A 77 20.09 3.94 14.51
N HIS A 78 18.81 4.33 14.50
CA HIS A 78 18.16 4.97 15.63
C HIS A 78 18.11 4.07 16.87
N THR A 79 17.69 2.82 16.69
CA THR A 79 17.53 1.87 17.79
C THR A 79 18.81 1.12 18.18
N ASN A 80 19.85 1.16 17.34
CA ASN A 80 21.04 0.29 17.42
C ASN A 80 20.66 -1.21 17.50
N ARG A 81 19.62 -1.63 16.77
CA ARG A 81 19.12 -3.00 16.67
C ARG A 81 19.07 -3.40 15.20
N HIS A 82 18.87 -4.70 14.89
CA HIS A 82 19.01 -5.17 13.52
C HIS A 82 17.81 -5.93 12.95
N LYS A 83 16.97 -6.58 13.79
CA LYS A 83 15.85 -7.37 13.30
C LYS A 83 14.70 -6.49 12.82
N ILE A 84 14.05 -6.95 11.75
CA ILE A 84 12.86 -6.33 11.16
C ILE A 84 11.74 -7.37 11.14
N LEU A 85 10.59 -7.03 11.67
CA LEU A 85 9.37 -7.84 11.60
C LEU A 85 8.47 -7.33 10.50
N SER A 86 7.85 -8.24 9.72
CA SER A 86 6.90 -7.90 8.66
C SER A 86 5.82 -8.97 8.51
N HIS A 87 4.68 -8.62 7.88
CA HIS A 87 3.63 -9.58 7.63
C HIS A 87 4.00 -10.62 6.56
N TYR A 88 3.58 -11.88 6.73
CA TYR A 88 3.26 -12.71 5.58
C TYR A 88 2.17 -12.02 4.74
N ARG A 89 2.13 -12.31 3.42
CA ARG A 89 1.21 -11.67 2.47
C ARG A 89 1.41 -10.16 2.36
N SER A 90 2.67 -9.68 2.37
CA SER A 90 3.04 -8.29 2.14
C SER A 90 3.95 -8.13 0.93
N TYR A 91 4.11 -6.90 0.45
CA TYR A 91 5.12 -6.57 -0.56
C TYR A 91 5.73 -5.20 -0.29
N HIS A 92 7.02 -5.17 -0.04
CA HIS A 92 7.75 -3.96 0.33
C HIS A 92 8.79 -3.49 -0.70
N GLY A 93 9.00 -4.25 -1.77
CA GLY A 93 9.95 -3.92 -2.83
C GLY A 93 10.82 -5.09 -3.26
N ASN A 94 11.73 -4.87 -4.19
CA ASN A 94 12.58 -5.91 -4.78
C ASN A 94 14.09 -5.69 -4.58
N THR A 95 14.49 -4.72 -3.77
CA THR A 95 15.88 -4.53 -3.32
C THR A 95 16.17 -5.41 -2.10
N ALA A 96 17.43 -5.51 -1.66
CA ALA A 96 17.86 -6.54 -0.71
C ALA A 96 17.05 -6.63 0.59
N ALA A 97 16.91 -5.54 1.37
CA ALA A 97 16.14 -5.57 2.61
C ALA A 97 14.63 -5.53 2.35
N ALA A 98 14.20 -4.80 1.31
CA ALA A 98 12.79 -4.70 0.96
C ALA A 98 12.21 -6.05 0.49
N ILE A 99 12.93 -6.82 -0.34
CA ILE A 99 12.47 -8.14 -0.76
C ILE A 99 12.50 -9.14 0.41
N SER A 100 13.48 -9.02 1.30
CA SER A 100 13.56 -9.86 2.50
C SER A 100 12.45 -9.55 3.51
N ALA A 101 11.97 -8.30 3.57
CA ALA A 101 10.79 -7.91 4.35
C ALA A 101 9.47 -8.28 3.65
N THR A 102 9.47 -8.53 2.33
CA THR A 102 8.29 -8.95 1.57
C THR A 102 7.84 -10.34 2.01
N GLY A 103 6.55 -10.50 2.29
CA GLY A 103 5.98 -11.75 2.80
C GLY A 103 5.35 -12.65 1.72
N ASP A 104 5.39 -12.26 0.44
CA ASP A 104 4.81 -13.02 -0.67
C ASP A 104 5.85 -13.86 -1.46
N PRO A 105 5.42 -14.73 -2.41
CA PRO A 105 6.32 -15.63 -3.13
C PRO A 105 7.46 -14.98 -3.90
N ARG A 106 7.40 -13.68 -4.21
CA ARG A 106 8.49 -12.96 -4.89
C ARG A 106 9.79 -12.96 -4.10
N ARG A 107 9.73 -13.14 -2.78
CA ARG A 107 10.94 -13.26 -1.94
C ARG A 107 11.67 -14.60 -2.07
N TRP A 108 10.98 -15.70 -2.38
CA TRP A 108 11.54 -17.06 -2.31
C TRP A 108 12.89 -17.22 -3.01
N PRO A 109 13.11 -16.74 -4.25
CA PRO A 109 14.42 -16.81 -4.88
C PRO A 109 15.39 -15.70 -4.45
N ASN A 110 14.97 -14.74 -3.61
CA ASN A 110 15.68 -13.48 -3.37
C ASN A 110 15.88 -13.14 -1.87
N GLU A 111 15.63 -14.07 -0.97
CA GLU A 111 15.72 -13.84 0.49
C GLU A 111 17.16 -13.99 1.01
N PHE A 112 17.94 -12.92 0.90
CA PHE A 112 19.37 -12.90 1.26
C PHE A 112 19.68 -12.05 2.49
N ALA A 113 18.83 -11.11 2.88
CA ALA A 113 19.12 -10.19 3.97
C ALA A 113 18.85 -10.84 5.32
N TYR A 114 19.84 -10.79 6.20
CA TYR A 114 19.75 -11.36 7.54
C TYR A 114 18.86 -10.54 8.49
N GLY A 115 18.20 -11.21 9.42
CA GLY A 115 17.42 -10.56 10.50
C GLY A 115 16.03 -10.08 10.07
N HIS A 116 15.44 -10.66 9.03
CA HIS A 116 14.04 -10.43 8.64
C HIS A 116 13.17 -11.61 9.12
N ILE A 117 12.09 -11.30 9.80
CA ILE A 117 11.20 -12.29 10.43
C ILE A 117 9.78 -11.98 10.03
N HIS A 118 9.05 -12.99 9.52
CA HIS A 118 7.67 -12.84 9.10
C HIS A 118 6.71 -13.37 10.15
N PHE A 119 5.57 -12.69 10.29
CA PHE A 119 4.48 -13.09 11.17
C PHE A 119 3.13 -13.03 10.46
N PHE A 120 2.13 -13.72 10.99
CA PHE A 120 0.79 -13.68 10.46
C PHE A 120 0.10 -12.36 10.84
N GLY A 121 -0.30 -11.59 9.81
CA GLY A 121 -1.22 -10.46 10.00
C GLY A 121 -2.67 -10.92 10.06
N PRO A 122 -3.59 -10.07 10.51
CA PRO A 122 -5.00 -10.41 10.59
C PRO A 122 -5.63 -10.56 9.20
N TYR A 123 -6.41 -11.62 9.02
CA TYR A 123 -7.18 -11.89 7.82
C TYR A 123 -8.33 -12.85 8.14
N LEU A 124 -9.43 -12.30 8.67
CA LEU A 124 -10.54 -13.11 9.20
C LEU A 124 -11.08 -14.13 8.20
N TYR A 125 -11.23 -13.78 6.92
CA TYR A 125 -11.72 -14.71 5.90
C TYR A 125 -10.87 -15.98 5.76
N ARG A 126 -9.55 -15.88 6.02
CA ARG A 126 -8.59 -17.01 6.03
C ARG A 126 -7.74 -16.96 7.29
N SER A 127 -8.41 -16.82 8.45
CA SER A 127 -7.74 -16.65 9.73
C SER A 127 -6.70 -17.75 9.99
N ALA A 128 -5.46 -17.34 10.29
CA ALA A 128 -4.42 -18.22 10.80
C ALA A 128 -4.60 -18.53 12.28
N PHE A 129 -5.53 -17.79 12.94
CA PHE A 129 -5.78 -17.83 14.39
C PHE A 129 -7.08 -18.53 14.77
N TRP A 130 -7.78 -19.12 13.78
CA TRP A 130 -9.11 -19.74 13.98
C TRP A 130 -10.14 -18.81 14.64
N ALA A 131 -10.02 -17.51 14.38
CA ALA A 131 -10.98 -16.53 14.82
C ALA A 131 -12.25 -16.60 13.99
N THR A 132 -13.37 -16.25 14.60
CA THR A 132 -14.70 -16.23 13.98
C THR A 132 -15.30 -14.83 13.92
N THR A 133 -14.69 -13.86 14.63
CA THR A 133 -15.08 -12.44 14.63
C THR A 133 -13.87 -11.56 14.42
N GLU A 134 -14.09 -10.32 13.99
CA GLU A 134 -13.05 -9.31 13.80
C GLU A 134 -12.32 -8.98 15.13
N GLU A 135 -13.05 -8.97 16.26
CA GLU A 135 -12.46 -8.73 17.57
C GLU A 135 -11.51 -9.87 17.99
N GLU A 136 -11.92 -11.13 17.77
CA GLU A 136 -11.06 -12.28 18.03
C GLU A 136 -9.83 -12.28 17.14
N GLU A 137 -9.99 -11.98 15.85
CA GLU A 137 -8.89 -11.89 14.89
C GLU A 137 -7.88 -10.82 15.32
N CYS A 138 -8.36 -9.62 15.67
CA CYS A 138 -7.54 -8.54 16.18
C CYS A 138 -6.75 -8.97 17.42
N LYS A 139 -7.45 -9.48 18.43
CA LYS A 139 -6.85 -9.89 19.71
C LYS A 139 -5.78 -10.96 19.52
N ARG A 140 -6.11 -12.03 18.80
CA ARG A 140 -5.19 -13.17 18.60
C ARG A 140 -4.00 -12.83 17.72
N ALA A 141 -4.19 -11.96 16.71
CA ALA A 141 -3.08 -11.45 15.89
C ALA A 141 -2.10 -10.60 16.71
N LEU A 142 -2.60 -9.77 17.64
CA LEU A 142 -1.76 -8.98 18.54
C LEU A 142 -1.06 -9.85 19.59
N GLU A 143 -1.73 -10.84 20.18
CA GLU A 143 -1.13 -11.82 21.07
C GLU A 143 -0.01 -12.62 20.37
N HIS A 144 -0.24 -13.02 19.11
CA HIS A 144 0.78 -13.67 18.29
C HIS A 144 1.99 -12.76 18.07
N LEU A 145 1.76 -11.50 17.70
CA LEU A 145 2.84 -10.53 17.48
C LEU A 145 3.64 -10.29 18.77
N GLU A 146 2.98 -10.12 19.91
CA GLU A 146 3.67 -9.92 21.19
C GLU A 146 4.50 -11.13 21.57
N ASN A 147 3.96 -12.35 21.45
CA ASN A 147 4.71 -13.57 21.70
C ASN A 147 5.94 -13.69 20.79
N LEU A 148 5.80 -13.35 19.52
CA LEU A 148 6.93 -13.32 18.59
C LEU A 148 8.00 -12.32 19.04
N ILE A 149 7.62 -11.11 19.43
CA ILE A 149 8.54 -10.09 19.94
C ILE A 149 9.34 -10.62 21.13
N ILE A 150 8.64 -11.29 22.08
CA ILE A 150 9.28 -11.85 23.27
C ILE A 150 10.27 -12.96 22.89
N LEU A 151 9.86 -13.89 22.04
CA LEU A 151 10.68 -15.04 21.62
C LEU A 151 11.88 -14.64 20.76
N GLU A 152 11.74 -13.60 19.92
CA GLU A 152 12.83 -13.07 19.09
C GLU A 152 13.79 -12.17 19.86
N GLY A 153 13.45 -11.77 21.06
CA GLY A 153 14.24 -10.87 21.91
C GLY A 153 13.97 -9.40 21.63
N PRO A 154 13.14 -8.72 22.44
CA PRO A 154 12.68 -7.34 22.21
C PRO A 154 13.81 -6.34 21.95
N LYS A 155 14.97 -6.54 22.61
CA LYS A 155 16.15 -5.67 22.47
C LYS A 155 16.93 -5.86 21.14
N THR A 156 16.55 -6.81 20.30
CA THR A 156 17.19 -7.06 19.01
C THR A 156 16.36 -6.56 17.83
N ILE A 157 15.09 -6.19 18.05
CA ILE A 157 14.15 -5.78 17.03
C ILE A 157 14.21 -4.27 16.85
N ALA A 158 14.59 -3.82 15.65
CA ALA A 158 14.65 -2.41 15.27
C ALA A 158 13.29 -1.85 14.88
N ALA A 159 12.56 -2.58 14.03
CA ALA A 159 11.29 -2.11 13.51
C ALA A 159 10.30 -3.23 13.20
N ILE A 160 9.02 -2.85 13.18
CA ILE A 160 7.94 -3.56 12.51
C ILE A 160 7.56 -2.74 11.28
N ILE A 161 7.59 -3.35 10.09
CA ILE A 161 7.11 -2.74 8.85
C ILE A 161 5.83 -3.44 8.41
N ILE A 162 4.76 -2.68 8.22
CA ILE A 162 3.47 -3.18 7.73
C ILE A 162 2.84 -2.19 6.74
N GLU A 163 2.16 -2.72 5.74
CA GLU A 163 1.22 -1.96 4.93
C GLU A 163 -0.02 -1.67 5.79
N SER A 164 -0.45 -0.41 5.93
CA SER A 164 -1.61 -0.04 6.77
C SER A 164 -2.92 -0.70 6.27
N ILE A 165 -3.03 -0.86 4.96
CA ILE A 165 -3.94 -1.80 4.29
C ILE A 165 -3.07 -2.59 3.32
N VAL A 166 -3.00 -3.90 3.49
CA VAL A 166 -2.18 -4.76 2.62
C VAL A 166 -2.67 -4.66 1.18
N GLY A 167 -1.78 -4.27 0.26
CA GLY A 167 -2.14 -4.02 -1.13
C GLY A 167 -2.20 -5.28 -1.99
N THR A 168 -1.12 -5.58 -2.71
CA THR A 168 -1.04 -6.63 -3.74
C THR A 168 -1.56 -7.99 -3.25
N ASN A 169 -1.34 -8.30 -1.99
CA ASN A 169 -1.73 -9.59 -1.41
C ASN A 169 -3.21 -9.68 -1.00
N GLY A 170 -4.05 -8.74 -1.44
CA GLY A 170 -5.49 -8.96 -1.40
C GLY A 170 -6.34 -7.81 -0.87
N ILE A 171 -5.80 -6.61 -0.70
CA ILE A 171 -6.48 -5.47 -0.07
C ILE A 171 -6.99 -5.87 1.32
N LEU A 172 -6.07 -6.36 2.17
CA LEU A 172 -6.44 -6.80 3.51
C LEU A 172 -6.57 -5.59 4.44
N VAL A 173 -7.79 -5.22 4.74
CA VAL A 173 -8.11 -4.16 5.69
C VAL A 173 -7.97 -4.73 7.10
N PRO A 174 -7.12 -4.17 7.96
CA PRO A 174 -6.98 -4.68 9.32
C PRO A 174 -8.26 -4.44 10.15
N PRO A 175 -8.60 -5.33 11.09
CA PRO A 175 -9.71 -5.13 12.00
C PRO A 175 -9.49 -3.89 12.87
N LYS A 176 -10.60 -3.30 13.32
CA LYS A 176 -10.56 -2.14 14.22
C LYS A 176 -9.73 -2.44 15.47
N GLY A 177 -8.82 -1.52 15.82
CA GLY A 177 -7.95 -1.67 16.99
C GLY A 177 -6.61 -2.36 16.71
N TYR A 178 -6.42 -2.97 15.53
CA TYR A 178 -5.18 -3.68 15.22
C TYR A 178 -3.97 -2.74 15.12
N LEU A 179 -4.08 -1.64 14.39
CA LEU A 179 -2.97 -0.67 14.24
C LEU A 179 -2.66 0.01 15.58
N GLU A 180 -3.68 0.30 16.39
CA GLU A 180 -3.52 0.81 17.76
C GLU A 180 -2.77 -0.20 18.64
N GLY A 181 -3.09 -1.49 18.52
CA GLY A 181 -2.39 -2.55 19.24
C GLY A 181 -0.93 -2.69 18.79
N VAL A 182 -0.66 -2.61 17.48
CA VAL A 182 0.73 -2.59 16.96
C VAL A 182 1.50 -1.40 17.53
N ARG A 183 0.90 -0.18 17.54
CA ARG A 183 1.53 1.00 18.14
C ARG A 183 1.86 0.78 19.62
N ALA A 184 0.90 0.26 20.38
CA ALA A 184 1.10 -0.02 21.82
C ALA A 184 2.24 -1.02 22.05
N LEU A 185 2.38 -2.06 21.23
CA LEU A 185 3.49 -3.00 21.31
C LEU A 185 4.83 -2.34 20.94
N CYS A 186 4.84 -1.51 19.90
CA CYS A 186 6.01 -0.74 19.51
C CYS A 186 6.47 0.17 20.66
N ASP A 187 5.56 0.90 21.30
CA ASP A 187 5.86 1.77 22.44
C ASP A 187 6.39 0.96 23.63
N LYS A 188 5.74 -0.16 23.96
CA LYS A 188 6.11 -1.03 25.08
C LYS A 188 7.55 -1.55 24.98
N TYR A 189 7.98 -1.89 23.76
CA TYR A 189 9.28 -2.53 23.53
C TYR A 189 10.34 -1.62 22.91
N GLY A 190 9.99 -0.35 22.63
CA GLY A 190 10.87 0.62 21.96
C GLY A 190 11.24 0.16 20.54
N ILE A 191 10.25 -0.29 19.78
CA ILE A 191 10.37 -0.76 18.40
C ILE A 191 9.81 0.33 17.49
N ILE A 192 10.45 0.61 16.36
CA ILE A 192 9.97 1.60 15.38
C ILE A 192 8.85 0.99 14.53
N TRP A 193 7.75 1.70 14.40
CA TRP A 193 6.71 1.33 13.43
C TRP A 193 6.91 2.07 12.11
N ILE A 194 7.16 1.31 11.05
CA ILE A 194 7.23 1.80 9.67
C ILE A 194 5.89 1.48 8.99
N ALA A 195 5.11 2.52 8.66
CA ALA A 195 3.90 2.36 7.85
C ALA A 195 4.28 2.39 6.37
N ASP A 196 4.03 1.31 5.66
CA ASP A 196 4.19 1.25 4.20
C ASP A 196 2.90 1.75 3.53
N GLU A 197 2.92 3.01 3.11
CA GLU A 197 1.83 3.70 2.43
C GLU A 197 2.05 3.78 0.90
N VAL A 198 3.02 3.05 0.37
CA VAL A 198 3.36 3.07 -1.05
C VAL A 198 2.16 2.76 -1.95
N MET A 199 1.29 1.84 -1.55
CA MET A 199 0.14 1.46 -2.36
C MET A 199 -1.17 2.10 -1.88
N ALA A 200 -1.35 2.30 -0.58
CA ALA A 200 -2.60 2.72 0.05
C ALA A 200 -2.73 4.24 0.23
N GLY A 201 -1.63 4.98 0.18
CA GLY A 201 -1.60 6.42 0.37
C GLY A 201 -2.11 7.25 -0.82
N PHE A 202 -2.18 8.55 -0.60
CA PHE A 202 -2.54 9.58 -1.58
C PHE A 202 -3.90 9.33 -2.23
N ALA A 203 -4.98 9.47 -1.46
CA ALA A 203 -6.38 9.29 -1.81
C ALA A 203 -6.84 7.83 -1.98
N ARG A 204 -5.95 6.88 -2.28
CA ARG A 204 -6.31 5.50 -2.65
C ARG A 204 -7.29 4.86 -1.68
N ALA A 205 -7.04 4.96 -0.39
CA ALA A 205 -7.90 4.42 0.67
C ALA A 205 -8.97 5.41 1.18
N GLY A 206 -9.18 6.57 0.51
CA GLY A 206 -10.10 7.62 0.96
C GLY A 206 -9.56 8.49 2.11
N LYS A 207 -8.25 8.47 2.31
CA LYS A 207 -7.48 9.32 3.23
C LYS A 207 -6.16 9.70 2.56
N TRP A 208 -5.42 10.68 3.10
CA TRP A 208 -4.07 10.96 2.63
C TRP A 208 -3.15 9.75 2.81
N PHE A 209 -3.22 9.11 3.97
CA PHE A 209 -2.55 7.86 4.29
C PHE A 209 -3.52 6.89 4.94
N ALA A 210 -3.41 5.59 4.61
CA ALA A 210 -4.37 4.60 5.09
C ALA A 210 -4.32 4.38 6.60
N TYR A 211 -3.16 4.60 7.27
CA TYR A 211 -3.09 4.53 8.73
C TYR A 211 -4.06 5.50 9.43
N GLN A 212 -4.46 6.60 8.75
CA GLN A 212 -5.39 7.60 9.28
C GLN A 212 -6.85 7.08 9.41
N HIS A 213 -7.13 5.85 9.02
CA HIS A 213 -8.36 5.15 9.40
C HIS A 213 -8.32 4.67 10.86
N SER A 214 -7.20 4.77 11.54
CA SER A 214 -6.99 4.49 12.96
C SER A 214 -6.52 5.74 13.71
N THR A 215 -6.42 5.65 15.02
CA THR A 215 -5.83 6.69 15.87
C THR A 215 -4.32 6.51 16.06
N ALA A 216 -3.79 5.38 15.62
CA ALA A 216 -2.38 5.03 15.75
C ALA A 216 -1.51 5.85 14.80
N LYS A 217 -0.32 6.23 15.26
CA LYS A 217 0.61 7.11 14.54
C LYS A 217 1.94 6.40 14.34
N PRO A 218 2.38 6.19 13.09
CA PRO A 218 3.66 5.57 12.82
C PRO A 218 4.84 6.50 13.11
N ASP A 219 6.03 5.94 13.26
CA ASP A 219 7.27 6.69 13.42
C ASP A 219 7.89 7.10 12.07
N LEU A 220 7.74 6.23 11.07
CA LEU A 220 8.17 6.44 9.68
C LEU A 220 7.03 6.08 8.73
N ILE A 221 6.86 6.89 7.68
CA ILE A 221 5.86 6.64 6.63
C ILE A 221 6.58 6.54 5.30
N VAL A 222 6.52 5.37 4.69
CA VAL A 222 7.10 5.13 3.36
C VAL A 222 6.06 5.43 2.28
N PHE A 223 6.43 6.20 1.28
CA PHE A 223 5.55 6.58 0.18
C PHE A 223 6.19 6.47 -1.20
N ALA A 224 5.38 6.30 -2.22
CA ALA A 224 5.71 6.37 -3.65
C ALA A 224 4.40 6.44 -4.46
N LYS A 225 4.39 5.90 -5.67
CA LYS A 225 3.19 5.69 -6.52
C LYS A 225 2.26 6.90 -6.60
N GLY A 226 1.23 6.93 -5.74
CA GLY A 226 0.19 7.96 -5.73
C GLY A 226 0.70 9.38 -5.52
N VAL A 227 1.87 9.58 -4.90
CA VAL A 227 2.41 10.90 -4.57
C VAL A 227 2.47 11.86 -5.77
N ASN A 228 2.73 11.32 -6.96
CA ASN A 228 2.70 12.06 -8.21
C ASN A 228 2.04 11.27 -9.35
N SER A 229 1.23 10.27 -9.01
CA SER A 229 0.53 9.40 -9.96
C SER A 229 1.43 8.69 -10.98
N GLY A 230 2.71 8.54 -10.66
CA GLY A 230 3.69 7.85 -11.52
C GLY A 230 4.15 8.65 -12.74
N TYR A 231 3.86 9.94 -12.81
CA TYR A 231 4.30 10.81 -13.93
C TYR A 231 5.82 10.88 -14.04
N VAL A 232 6.52 10.94 -12.90
CA VAL A 232 7.98 10.83 -12.81
C VAL A 232 8.32 9.96 -11.60
N PRO A 233 9.27 9.01 -11.70
CA PRO A 233 9.64 8.17 -10.56
C PRO A 233 9.99 9.00 -9.31
N LEU A 234 9.30 8.71 -8.20
CA LEU A 234 9.49 9.36 -6.90
C LEU A 234 9.03 8.44 -5.78
N GLY A 235 9.74 8.48 -4.69
CA GLY A 235 9.36 7.90 -3.42
C GLY A 235 10.03 8.64 -2.29
N GLY A 236 9.80 8.18 -1.06
CA GLY A 236 10.45 8.77 0.10
C GLY A 236 9.95 8.22 1.42
N VAL A 237 10.54 8.77 2.46
CA VAL A 237 10.20 8.48 3.86
C VAL A 237 9.85 9.79 4.54
N ILE A 238 8.68 9.88 5.14
CA ILE A 238 8.34 10.95 6.08
C ILE A 238 8.83 10.49 7.44
N ILE A 239 9.54 11.35 8.13
CA ILE A 239 10.33 11.00 9.31
C ILE A 239 9.82 11.79 10.52
N SER A 240 9.56 11.09 11.63
CA SER A 240 9.22 11.75 12.90
C SER A 240 10.41 12.54 13.46
N ASP A 241 10.12 13.61 14.21
CA ASP A 241 11.13 14.46 14.82
C ASP A 241 12.07 13.67 15.75
N GLU A 242 11.56 12.65 16.42
CA GLU A 242 12.37 11.80 17.29
C GLU A 242 13.45 11.05 16.51
N ILE A 243 13.09 10.42 15.40
CA ILE A 243 14.07 9.73 14.55
C ILE A 243 14.97 10.74 13.85
N ALA A 244 14.44 11.87 13.38
CA ALA A 244 15.23 12.90 12.70
C ALA A 244 16.36 13.42 13.57
N LYS A 245 16.15 13.65 14.88
CA LYS A 245 17.15 14.07 15.86
C LYS A 245 18.37 13.15 15.93
N THR A 246 18.22 11.87 15.62
CA THR A 246 19.35 10.93 15.56
C THR A 246 20.42 11.35 14.56
N PHE A 247 20.04 12.17 13.58
CA PHE A 247 20.89 12.61 12.48
C PHE A 247 21.27 14.09 12.54
N ASP A 248 20.99 14.78 13.65
CA ASP A 248 21.41 16.18 13.84
C ASP A 248 22.94 16.29 13.98
N ASP A 249 23.56 15.42 14.77
CA ASP A 249 25.01 15.37 15.00
C ASP A 249 25.69 14.24 14.22
N ARG A 250 24.95 13.50 13.39
CA ARG A 250 25.42 12.30 12.70
C ARG A 250 24.84 12.25 11.29
N VAL A 251 25.72 12.31 10.30
CA VAL A 251 25.28 12.19 8.90
C VAL A 251 24.60 10.83 8.68
N PHE A 252 23.37 10.85 8.13
CA PHE A 252 22.70 9.62 7.68
C PHE A 252 23.50 9.02 6.51
N PRO A 253 24.04 7.78 6.65
CA PRO A 253 24.86 7.15 5.61
C PRO A 253 23.99 6.54 4.51
N GLY A 254 23.14 7.34 3.88
CA GLY A 254 22.21 6.97 2.83
C GLY A 254 22.05 8.08 1.83
N GLY A 255 21.41 7.77 0.71
CA GLY A 255 21.17 8.73 -0.36
C GLY A 255 21.20 8.04 -1.71
N LEU A 256 20.58 8.66 -2.68
CA LEU A 256 20.48 8.21 -4.07
C LEU A 256 20.86 9.39 -4.96
N THR A 257 21.60 9.13 -6.03
CA THR A 257 22.10 10.19 -6.94
C THR A 257 20.98 11.09 -7.48
N TYR A 258 19.79 10.54 -7.70
CA TYR A 258 18.66 11.27 -8.29
C TYR A 258 17.52 11.57 -7.30
N MET A 259 17.75 11.40 -5.98
CA MET A 259 16.72 11.64 -4.98
C MET A 259 16.25 13.10 -4.98
N GLY A 260 14.93 13.32 -4.82
CA GLY A 260 14.35 14.65 -4.83
C GLY A 260 14.56 15.40 -6.16
N HIS A 261 14.47 14.66 -7.28
CA HIS A 261 14.62 15.20 -8.63
C HIS A 261 13.61 16.32 -8.88
N PRO A 262 14.04 17.49 -9.38
CA PRO A 262 13.15 18.66 -9.55
C PRO A 262 11.89 18.38 -10.36
N LEU A 263 11.98 17.65 -11.48
CA LEU A 263 10.80 17.30 -12.30
C LEU A 263 9.83 16.39 -11.53
N ALA A 264 10.36 15.45 -10.73
CA ALA A 264 9.53 14.55 -9.93
C ALA A 264 8.83 15.28 -8.78
N CYS A 265 9.54 16.22 -8.15
CA CYS A 265 8.99 17.08 -7.10
C CYS A 265 7.92 18.03 -7.65
N ALA A 266 8.14 18.62 -8.84
CA ALA A 266 7.12 19.45 -9.50
C ALA A 266 5.84 18.67 -9.83
N ALA A 267 6.00 17.45 -10.34
CA ALA A 267 4.86 16.56 -10.56
C ALA A 267 4.13 16.21 -9.27
N ALA A 268 4.86 16.02 -8.14
CA ALA A 268 4.26 15.73 -6.86
C ALA A 268 3.50 16.93 -6.28
N VAL A 269 4.08 18.13 -6.35
CA VAL A 269 3.40 19.37 -5.94
C VAL A 269 2.09 19.53 -6.71
N ALA A 270 2.13 19.44 -8.05
CA ALA A 270 0.95 19.58 -8.87
C ALA A 270 -0.12 18.50 -8.61
N ALA A 271 0.30 17.25 -8.32
CA ALA A 271 -0.62 16.17 -8.02
C ALA A 271 -1.29 16.36 -6.64
N ILE A 272 -0.55 16.83 -5.64
CA ILE A 272 -1.07 17.13 -4.30
C ILE A 272 -2.04 18.32 -4.37
N ASP A 273 -1.64 19.43 -5.03
CA ASP A 273 -2.52 20.58 -5.25
C ASP A 273 -3.84 20.16 -5.91
N LEU A 274 -3.77 19.29 -6.91
CA LEU A 274 -4.95 18.76 -7.59
C LEU A 274 -5.83 17.95 -6.62
N MET A 275 -5.24 17.09 -5.79
CA MET A 275 -5.97 16.28 -4.81
C MET A 275 -6.67 17.16 -3.76
N GLU A 276 -6.02 18.25 -3.32
CA GLU A 276 -6.57 19.21 -2.36
C GLU A 276 -7.71 20.04 -2.98
N GLU A 277 -7.46 20.66 -4.13
CA GLU A 277 -8.37 21.63 -4.74
C GLU A 277 -9.63 20.98 -5.34
N GLU A 278 -9.52 19.75 -5.84
CA GLU A 278 -10.65 19.01 -6.43
C GLU A 278 -11.32 18.05 -5.43
N GLY A 279 -10.88 18.00 -4.17
CA GLY A 279 -11.48 17.18 -3.12
C GLY A 279 -11.41 15.67 -3.44
N ILE A 280 -10.32 15.23 -4.08
CA ILE A 280 -10.17 13.83 -4.56
C ILE A 280 -10.14 12.84 -3.39
N ILE A 281 -9.67 13.25 -2.22
CA ILE A 281 -9.64 12.39 -1.03
C ILE A 281 -11.07 12.05 -0.58
N GLU A 282 -11.90 13.07 -0.45
CA GLU A 282 -13.30 12.97 -0.03
C GLU A 282 -14.12 12.23 -1.09
N TYR A 283 -13.91 12.54 -2.36
CA TYR A 283 -14.54 11.83 -3.47
C TYR A 283 -14.18 10.35 -3.47
N ALA A 284 -12.90 9.99 -3.29
CA ALA A 284 -12.47 8.60 -3.23
C ALA A 284 -13.12 7.85 -2.05
N ALA A 285 -13.27 8.49 -0.89
CA ALA A 285 -13.97 7.91 0.24
C ALA A 285 -15.46 7.67 -0.07
N GLU A 286 -16.14 8.69 -0.61
CA GLU A 286 -17.55 8.66 -0.91
C GLU A 286 -17.92 7.62 -1.99
N ILE A 287 -17.21 7.63 -3.13
CA ILE A 287 -17.48 6.71 -4.24
C ILE A 287 -17.17 5.25 -3.85
N GLY A 288 -16.17 5.06 -2.98
CA GLY A 288 -15.86 3.74 -2.42
C GLY A 288 -17.00 3.17 -1.59
N GLU A 289 -17.52 3.97 -0.67
CA GLU A 289 -18.58 3.57 0.25
C GLU A 289 -19.96 3.47 -0.44
N LYS A 290 -20.31 4.45 -1.27
CA LYS A 290 -21.66 4.55 -1.85
C LYS A 290 -21.83 3.77 -3.15
N ILE A 291 -20.77 3.49 -3.90
CA ILE A 291 -20.87 2.91 -5.24
C ILE A 291 -20.07 1.62 -5.36
N ILE A 292 -18.76 1.63 -5.08
CA ILE A 292 -17.91 0.46 -5.33
C ILE A 292 -18.28 -0.69 -4.40
N GLY A 293 -18.34 -0.43 -3.09
CA GLY A 293 -18.71 -1.44 -2.10
C GLY A 293 -20.07 -2.11 -2.41
N PRO A 294 -21.16 -1.35 -2.54
CA PRO A 294 -22.47 -1.90 -2.89
C PRO A 294 -22.46 -2.71 -4.20
N ALA A 295 -21.87 -2.18 -5.28
CA ALA A 295 -21.79 -2.89 -6.55
C ALA A 295 -21.02 -4.23 -6.46
N LEU A 296 -19.96 -4.30 -5.67
CA LEU A 296 -19.24 -5.54 -5.43
C LEU A 296 -20.09 -6.55 -4.63
N HIS A 297 -20.85 -6.09 -3.65
CA HIS A 297 -21.78 -6.96 -2.91
C HIS A 297 -22.91 -7.49 -3.80
N ASP A 298 -23.43 -6.67 -4.72
CA ASP A 298 -24.44 -7.10 -5.70
C ASP A 298 -23.84 -8.18 -6.64
N LEU A 299 -22.61 -8.00 -7.11
CA LEU A 299 -21.89 -9.02 -7.88
C LEU A 299 -21.71 -10.32 -7.07
N ALA A 300 -21.38 -10.23 -5.78
CA ALA A 300 -21.23 -11.41 -4.92
C ALA A 300 -22.57 -12.12 -4.68
N ALA A 301 -23.68 -11.39 -4.60
CA ALA A 301 -25.01 -12.00 -4.51
C ALA A 301 -25.36 -12.80 -5.79
N LYS A 302 -24.91 -12.32 -6.95
CA LYS A 302 -25.16 -12.93 -8.25
C LYS A 302 -24.17 -14.07 -8.58
N HIS A 303 -22.89 -13.94 -8.21
CA HIS A 303 -21.83 -14.87 -8.61
C HIS A 303 -21.24 -15.61 -7.40
N LYS A 304 -21.57 -16.89 -7.26
CA LYS A 304 -21.06 -17.75 -6.16
C LYS A 304 -19.55 -17.87 -6.11
N VAL A 305 -18.84 -17.63 -7.21
CA VAL A 305 -17.35 -17.65 -7.28
C VAL A 305 -16.69 -16.55 -6.45
N ILE A 306 -17.42 -15.48 -6.06
CA ILE A 306 -16.90 -14.45 -5.16
C ILE A 306 -17.06 -14.94 -3.73
N GLY A 307 -15.93 -15.22 -3.06
CA GLY A 307 -15.91 -15.73 -1.68
C GLY A 307 -15.86 -14.64 -0.63
N ASP A 308 -15.12 -13.56 -0.89
CA ASP A 308 -14.94 -12.45 0.05
C ASP A 308 -14.74 -11.12 -0.68
N ILE A 309 -15.18 -10.02 -0.06
CA ILE A 309 -15.03 -8.65 -0.54
C ILE A 309 -14.58 -7.76 0.61
N ARG A 310 -13.62 -6.88 0.34
CA ARG A 310 -13.09 -5.96 1.34
C ARG A 310 -12.46 -4.75 0.68
N GLY A 311 -12.46 -3.61 1.36
CA GLY A 311 -11.83 -2.41 0.84
C GLY A 311 -12.15 -1.14 1.63
N LYS A 312 -11.49 -0.06 1.24
CA LYS A 312 -11.68 1.31 1.72
C LYS A 312 -11.40 2.29 0.58
N GLY A 313 -12.18 3.37 0.48
CA GLY A 313 -12.01 4.34 -0.60
C GLY A 313 -12.12 3.68 -1.98
N VAL A 314 -11.17 3.95 -2.85
CA VAL A 314 -11.05 3.34 -4.20
C VAL A 314 -10.01 2.20 -4.19
N PHE A 315 -10.03 1.40 -3.13
CA PHE A 315 -9.06 0.32 -2.88
C PHE A 315 -9.80 -0.92 -2.40
N TRP A 316 -10.24 -1.77 -3.35
CA TRP A 316 -11.09 -2.93 -3.10
C TRP A 316 -10.50 -4.20 -3.69
N GLY A 317 -10.75 -5.32 -3.02
CA GLY A 317 -10.32 -6.64 -3.45
C GLY A 317 -11.42 -7.69 -3.26
N MET A 318 -11.40 -8.68 -4.14
CA MET A 318 -12.23 -9.88 -4.05
C MET A 318 -11.36 -11.13 -4.03
N ASP A 319 -11.69 -12.10 -3.17
CA ASP A 319 -11.20 -13.46 -3.28
C ASP A 319 -12.17 -14.30 -4.12
N LEU A 320 -11.66 -14.97 -5.14
CA LEU A 320 -12.43 -15.89 -5.99
C LEU A 320 -12.18 -17.33 -5.53
N VAL A 321 -13.27 -18.09 -5.41
CA VAL A 321 -13.26 -19.45 -4.83
C VAL A 321 -14.02 -20.45 -5.71
N THR A 322 -13.66 -21.71 -5.59
CA THR A 322 -14.40 -22.82 -6.19
C THR A 322 -15.55 -23.27 -5.28
N ASP A 323 -15.47 -22.97 -3.97
CA ASP A 323 -16.48 -23.29 -2.98
C ASP A 323 -16.43 -22.28 -1.82
N ARG A 324 -17.57 -21.63 -1.52
CA ARG A 324 -17.68 -20.66 -0.42
C ARG A 324 -17.58 -21.30 0.96
N ALA A 325 -18.09 -22.54 1.13
CA ALA A 325 -18.12 -23.20 2.42
C ALA A 325 -16.73 -23.62 2.87
N THR A 326 -15.95 -24.22 1.96
CA THR A 326 -14.57 -24.61 2.22
C THR A 326 -13.58 -23.47 2.01
N ARG A 327 -14.00 -22.40 1.34
CA ARG A 327 -13.15 -21.26 0.92
C ARG A 327 -12.00 -21.69 -0.02
N GLU A 328 -12.18 -22.81 -0.75
CA GLU A 328 -11.16 -23.31 -1.68
C GLU A 328 -10.88 -22.28 -2.76
N PRO A 329 -9.62 -21.80 -2.93
CA PRO A 329 -9.31 -20.70 -3.84
C PRO A 329 -9.40 -21.15 -5.31
N LEU A 330 -9.84 -20.24 -6.18
CA LEU A 330 -9.94 -20.48 -7.63
C LEU A 330 -8.55 -20.66 -8.31
N ALA A 331 -7.49 -20.22 -7.66
CA ALA A 331 -6.10 -20.48 -8.02
C ALA A 331 -5.24 -20.68 -6.77
N PRO A 332 -4.19 -21.52 -6.80
CA PRO A 332 -3.31 -21.73 -5.67
C PRO A 332 -2.51 -20.46 -5.33
N TYR A 333 -2.10 -20.34 -4.06
CA TYR A 333 -1.19 -19.28 -3.65
C TYR A 333 0.16 -19.39 -4.38
N GLY A 334 0.61 -18.31 -4.97
CA GLY A 334 1.83 -18.29 -5.79
C GLY A 334 1.65 -18.78 -7.23
N GLY A 335 0.43 -19.19 -7.63
CA GLY A 335 0.15 -19.77 -8.94
C GLY A 335 -0.98 -19.06 -9.71
N SER A 336 -1.34 -19.64 -10.84
CA SER A 336 -2.47 -19.25 -11.69
C SER A 336 -3.40 -20.41 -11.94
N SER A 337 -4.55 -20.17 -12.56
CA SER A 337 -5.49 -21.22 -12.99
C SER A 337 -6.15 -20.86 -14.32
N PRO A 338 -6.69 -21.87 -15.05
CA PRO A 338 -7.48 -21.60 -16.23
C PRO A 338 -8.64 -20.63 -16.00
N ALA A 339 -9.31 -20.73 -14.85
CA ALA A 339 -10.41 -19.86 -14.45
C ALA A 339 -9.99 -18.39 -14.32
N MET A 340 -8.88 -18.13 -13.62
CA MET A 340 -8.35 -16.76 -13.48
C MET A 340 -7.86 -16.17 -14.79
N ASN A 341 -7.27 -16.99 -15.65
CA ASN A 341 -6.84 -16.58 -16.99
C ASN A 341 -8.06 -16.25 -17.88
N GLU A 342 -9.12 -17.06 -17.81
CA GLU A 342 -10.39 -16.81 -18.53
C GLU A 342 -11.06 -15.52 -18.06
N PHE A 343 -11.14 -15.30 -16.74
CA PHE A 343 -11.65 -14.05 -16.18
C PHE A 343 -10.89 -12.83 -16.70
N ALA A 344 -9.56 -12.87 -16.61
CA ALA A 344 -8.73 -11.74 -17.08
C ALA A 344 -8.85 -11.52 -18.59
N ALA A 345 -8.95 -12.58 -19.39
CA ALA A 345 -9.14 -12.50 -20.84
C ALA A 345 -10.50 -11.92 -21.21
N ALA A 346 -11.58 -12.35 -20.50
CA ALA A 346 -12.93 -11.83 -20.72
C ALA A 346 -13.00 -10.32 -20.41
N CYS A 347 -12.45 -9.88 -19.27
CA CYS A 347 -12.38 -8.46 -18.95
C CYS A 347 -11.65 -7.66 -20.05
N LYS A 348 -10.47 -8.12 -20.48
CA LYS A 348 -9.66 -7.42 -21.48
C LYS A 348 -10.32 -7.35 -22.84
N LYS A 349 -11.02 -8.39 -23.24
CA LYS A 349 -11.76 -8.45 -24.51
C LYS A 349 -12.78 -7.31 -24.62
N ASP A 350 -13.42 -6.97 -23.52
CA ASP A 350 -14.46 -5.95 -23.45
C ASP A 350 -13.91 -4.57 -22.98
N GLY A 351 -12.58 -4.41 -22.92
CA GLY A 351 -11.90 -3.13 -22.67
C GLY A 351 -11.58 -2.84 -21.20
N LEU A 352 -11.79 -3.79 -20.29
CA LEU A 352 -11.43 -3.62 -18.87
C LEU A 352 -10.11 -4.32 -18.56
N TRP A 353 -9.09 -3.57 -18.09
CA TRP A 353 -7.85 -4.15 -17.61
C TRP A 353 -7.97 -4.48 -16.10
N PRO A 354 -8.15 -5.76 -15.70
CA PRO A 354 -8.25 -6.15 -14.30
C PRO A 354 -6.86 -6.23 -13.65
N PHE A 355 -6.78 -6.04 -12.35
CA PHE A 355 -5.61 -6.39 -11.57
C PHE A 355 -5.85 -7.73 -10.88
N THR A 356 -5.29 -8.81 -11.42
CA THR A 356 -5.42 -10.17 -10.87
C THR A 356 -4.13 -10.60 -10.19
N HIS A 357 -4.24 -11.27 -9.05
CA HIS A 357 -3.11 -11.82 -8.31
C HIS A 357 -3.52 -13.13 -7.62
N PHE A 358 -3.05 -14.26 -8.15
CA PHE A 358 -3.49 -15.62 -7.76
C PHE A 358 -5.00 -15.78 -7.97
N ASN A 359 -5.74 -16.10 -6.90
CA ASN A 359 -7.21 -16.20 -6.89
C ASN A 359 -7.92 -14.86 -6.60
N ARG A 360 -7.22 -13.74 -6.65
CA ARG A 360 -7.76 -12.42 -6.28
C ARG A 360 -7.86 -11.50 -7.47
N THR A 361 -8.87 -10.66 -7.46
CA THR A 361 -8.96 -9.51 -8.37
C THR A 361 -9.20 -8.25 -7.56
N HIS A 362 -8.52 -7.18 -7.95
CA HIS A 362 -8.64 -5.88 -7.30
C HIS A 362 -9.46 -4.94 -8.17
N VAL A 363 -10.25 -4.09 -7.50
CA VAL A 363 -10.95 -2.95 -8.09
C VAL A 363 -10.30 -1.69 -7.58
N VAL A 364 -9.35 -1.19 -8.35
CA VAL A 364 -8.47 -0.09 -7.97
C VAL A 364 -8.34 0.91 -9.13
N PRO A 365 -9.46 1.46 -9.64
CA PRO A 365 -9.41 2.45 -10.71
C PRO A 365 -8.72 3.74 -10.25
N PRO A 366 -8.48 4.73 -11.13
CA PRO A 366 -8.08 6.08 -10.70
C PRO A 366 -9.05 6.63 -9.64
N CYS A 367 -8.54 7.41 -8.69
CA CYS A 367 -9.38 8.01 -7.65
C CYS A 367 -10.34 9.09 -8.19
N THR A 368 -10.13 9.50 -9.44
CA THR A 368 -10.94 10.45 -10.20
C THR A 368 -11.96 9.79 -11.13
N ILE A 369 -12.13 8.45 -11.05
CA ILE A 369 -13.03 7.72 -11.94
C ILE A 369 -14.48 8.19 -11.78
N SER A 370 -15.20 8.38 -12.87
CA SER A 370 -16.61 8.75 -12.84
C SER A 370 -17.53 7.56 -12.52
N GLU A 371 -18.73 7.85 -12.02
CA GLU A 371 -19.76 6.82 -11.80
C GLU A 371 -20.14 6.08 -13.08
N GLN A 372 -20.15 6.78 -14.23
CA GLN A 372 -20.46 6.17 -15.51
C GLN A 372 -19.42 5.15 -15.91
N GLU A 373 -18.12 5.47 -15.75
CA GLU A 373 -17.03 4.54 -16.03
C GLU A 373 -17.03 3.34 -15.05
N LEU A 374 -17.37 3.58 -13.76
CA LEU A 374 -17.55 2.50 -12.80
C LEU A 374 -18.67 1.55 -13.22
N LYS A 375 -19.84 2.07 -13.62
CA LYS A 375 -20.98 1.26 -14.09
C LYS A 375 -20.59 0.43 -15.30
N ALA A 376 -19.90 1.02 -16.28
CA ALA A 376 -19.40 0.31 -17.44
C ALA A 376 -18.40 -0.80 -17.05
N GLY A 377 -17.45 -0.49 -16.18
CA GLY A 377 -16.46 -1.47 -15.73
C GLY A 377 -17.10 -2.63 -14.94
N PHE A 378 -18.08 -2.36 -14.07
CA PHE A 378 -18.81 -3.41 -13.36
C PHE A 378 -19.67 -4.29 -14.28
N ALA A 379 -20.25 -3.74 -15.33
CA ALA A 379 -20.98 -4.54 -16.33
C ALA A 379 -20.04 -5.53 -17.05
N ILE A 380 -18.80 -5.09 -17.37
CA ILE A 380 -17.78 -5.98 -17.95
C ILE A 380 -17.35 -7.06 -16.94
N MET A 381 -17.16 -6.69 -15.67
CA MET A 381 -16.80 -7.66 -14.61
C MET A 381 -17.93 -8.68 -14.38
N ASP A 382 -19.19 -8.26 -14.42
CA ASP A 382 -20.36 -9.13 -14.30
C ASP A 382 -20.35 -10.23 -15.37
N ASN A 383 -20.14 -9.85 -16.64
CA ASN A 383 -20.01 -10.79 -17.74
C ASN A 383 -18.83 -11.76 -17.55
N ALA A 384 -17.67 -11.22 -17.15
CA ALA A 384 -16.47 -12.04 -16.93
C ALA A 384 -16.63 -13.03 -15.78
N LEU A 385 -17.28 -12.61 -14.68
CA LEU A 385 -17.61 -13.49 -13.54
C LEU A 385 -18.62 -14.57 -13.95
N GLY A 386 -19.60 -14.23 -14.78
CA GLY A 386 -20.54 -15.19 -15.37
C GLY A 386 -19.84 -16.28 -16.17
N ALA A 387 -18.85 -15.92 -16.99
CA ALA A 387 -18.09 -16.87 -17.81
C ALA A 387 -17.33 -17.90 -16.96
N ILE A 388 -16.82 -17.51 -15.79
CA ILE A 388 -16.09 -18.39 -14.88
C ILE A 388 -16.98 -19.11 -13.85
N GLY A 389 -18.30 -18.86 -13.85
CA GLY A 389 -19.25 -19.51 -12.94
C GLY A 389 -19.22 -21.04 -13.01
N LYS A 390 -18.87 -21.62 -14.17
CA LYS A 390 -18.70 -23.07 -14.39
C LYS A 390 -17.58 -23.71 -13.54
N TYR A 391 -16.67 -22.94 -13.00
CA TYR A 391 -15.59 -23.42 -12.12
C TYR A 391 -16.00 -23.47 -10.64
N TYR A 392 -17.20 -22.96 -10.31
CA TYR A 392 -17.73 -23.11 -8.96
C TYR A 392 -18.29 -24.52 -8.79
N THR A 393 -17.79 -25.24 -7.80
CA THR A 393 -18.13 -26.66 -7.50
C THR A 393 -18.87 -26.82 -6.16
N GLY A 394 -18.96 -25.76 -5.37
CA GLY A 394 -19.71 -25.75 -4.11
C GLY A 394 -21.23 -25.86 -4.30
N ALA A 395 -21.93 -26.19 -3.21
CA ALA A 395 -23.38 -26.32 -3.22
C ALA A 395 -24.11 -24.96 -3.45
#